data_d8386dbb15b193bb64bad01dcbb54396
#
_entry.id   d8386dbb15b193bb64bad01dcbb54396
#
_cell.length_a   1.000
_cell.length_b   1.000
_cell.length_c   1.000
_cell.angle_alpha   90.00
_cell.angle_beta   90.00
_cell.angle_gamma   90.00
#
_symmetry.space_group_name_H-M   'P 1'
#
loop_
_entity.id
_entity.type
_entity.pdbx_description
1 polymer ?
#
loop_
_entity_poly.entity_id
_entity_poly.type
_entity_poly.pdbx_seq_one_letter_code
_entity_poly.pdbx_strand_id
1 'polypeptide(L)'
;MIRVLVVDDHPLVRAGLLDMLESSDEIDVVGDAADGQEAIEKVDQLAPDVVLMDLSMPVMDGIETTRALQLTHPEISVIILTTSEDPTRINAALAAGASGYLLKDVELPVLIAGIRAVPTGGVPLSPRVVTHLLRPAPVATSELTPRERQILRLATAGEANKQIARTLNISEKTVKAHLGRIFQRLGVTDRTQAAVWAVKHLPDEA
;
A
#
# COMPACT_ATOMS: atom_id res chain seq x y z
N MET A 1 21.57 -3.79 20.66
CA MET A 1 20.43 -2.85 20.46
C MET A 1 20.17 -2.81 18.97
N ILE A 2 18.92 -2.81 18.57
CA ILE A 2 18.51 -2.74 17.16
C ILE A 2 18.48 -1.26 16.75
N ARG A 3 19.21 -0.92 15.71
CA ARG A 3 19.32 0.47 15.21
C ARG A 3 18.12 0.80 14.31
N VAL A 4 17.33 1.79 14.71
CA VAL A 4 16.07 2.14 14.05
C VAL A 4 16.13 3.56 13.49
N LEU A 5 15.75 3.71 12.22
CA LEU A 5 15.47 5.00 11.58
C LEU A 5 13.95 5.17 11.48
N VAL A 6 13.42 6.31 11.91
CA VAL A 6 11.97 6.63 11.83
C VAL A 6 11.73 7.58 10.67
N VAL A 7 10.81 7.23 9.77
CA VAL A 7 10.50 8.03 8.57
C VAL A 7 9.00 8.32 8.51
N ASP A 8 8.62 9.59 8.68
CA ASP A 8 7.22 10.05 8.71
C ASP A 8 7.17 11.55 8.38
N ASP A 9 6.28 12.00 7.52
CA ASP A 9 6.17 13.41 7.14
C ASP A 9 5.45 14.27 8.20
N HIS A 10 4.75 13.63 9.17
CA HIS A 10 4.05 14.32 10.25
C HIS A 10 4.95 14.54 11.46
N PRO A 11 5.39 15.78 11.77
CA PRO A 11 6.37 16.03 12.84
C PRO A 11 5.92 15.53 14.23
N LEU A 12 4.62 15.63 14.55
CA LEU A 12 4.10 15.19 15.85
C LEU A 12 4.09 13.66 15.97
N VAL A 13 3.77 12.96 14.89
CA VAL A 13 3.80 11.49 14.86
C VAL A 13 5.23 11.01 15.01
N ARG A 14 6.15 11.61 14.26
CA ARG A 14 7.58 11.31 14.28
C ARG A 14 8.17 11.53 15.66
N ALA A 15 7.92 12.68 16.29
CA ALA A 15 8.37 12.97 17.65
C ALA A 15 7.80 11.97 18.69
N GLY A 16 6.52 11.61 18.56
CA GLY A 16 5.91 10.62 19.45
C GLY A 16 6.50 9.22 19.30
N LEU A 17 6.82 8.80 18.07
CA LEU A 17 7.49 7.51 17.82
C LEU A 17 8.91 7.48 18.41
N LEU A 18 9.68 8.58 18.27
CA LEU A 18 11.01 8.70 18.87
C LEU A 18 10.94 8.52 20.37
N ASP A 19 10.10 9.31 21.07
CA ASP A 19 9.92 9.26 22.52
C ASP A 19 9.48 7.86 22.99
N MET A 20 8.54 7.23 22.28
CA MET A 20 8.09 5.88 22.61
C MET A 20 9.18 4.82 22.45
N LEU A 21 9.96 4.88 21.39
CA LEU A 21 11.00 3.87 21.11
C LEU A 21 12.21 4.03 22.00
N GLU A 22 12.59 5.27 22.37
CA GLU A 22 13.67 5.56 23.33
C GLU A 22 13.38 5.00 24.74
N SER A 23 12.11 4.72 25.05
CA SER A 23 11.74 4.08 26.33
C SER A 23 12.15 2.60 26.43
N SER A 24 12.65 2.01 25.35
CA SER A 24 13.04 0.59 25.26
C SER A 24 14.55 0.41 25.26
N ASP A 25 15.09 -0.33 26.20
CA ASP A 25 16.52 -0.67 26.24
C ASP A 25 17.00 -1.55 25.07
N GLU A 26 16.08 -2.10 24.26
CA GLU A 26 16.40 -2.98 23.13
C GLU A 26 16.61 -2.21 21.83
N ILE A 27 16.13 -0.97 21.74
CA ILE A 27 16.11 -0.15 20.50
C ILE A 27 17.06 1.03 20.67
N ASP A 28 17.81 1.32 19.61
CA ASP A 28 18.65 2.50 19.44
C ASP A 28 18.10 3.31 18.28
N VAL A 29 17.40 4.42 18.57
CA VAL A 29 16.88 5.30 17.53
C VAL A 29 18.02 6.15 17.00
N VAL A 30 18.55 5.78 15.83
CA VAL A 30 19.73 6.41 15.23
C VAL A 30 19.43 7.69 14.46
N GLY A 31 18.14 7.97 14.20
CA GLY A 31 17.71 9.21 13.54
C GLY A 31 16.27 9.16 13.07
N ASP A 32 15.84 10.25 12.44
CA ASP A 32 14.53 10.39 11.82
C ASP A 32 14.63 11.08 10.46
N ALA A 33 13.62 10.93 9.58
CA ALA A 33 13.51 11.61 8.31
C ALA A 33 12.07 12.03 8.02
N ALA A 34 11.88 13.09 7.25
CA ALA A 34 10.58 13.65 6.93
C ALA A 34 10.02 13.18 5.57
N ASP A 35 10.83 12.57 4.73
CA ASP A 35 10.45 12.02 3.43
C ASP A 35 11.41 10.89 3.00
N GLY A 36 11.08 10.25 1.86
CA GLY A 36 11.86 9.12 1.36
C GLY A 36 13.25 9.48 0.85
N GLN A 37 13.44 10.69 0.32
CA GLN A 37 14.75 11.14 -0.16
C GLN A 37 15.71 11.33 1.01
N GLU A 38 15.28 12.03 2.06
CA GLU A 38 16.04 12.20 3.30
C GLU A 38 16.32 10.84 3.98
N ALA A 39 15.36 9.92 3.91
CA ALA A 39 15.53 8.57 4.47
C ALA A 39 16.67 7.82 3.81
N ILE A 40 16.78 7.84 2.47
CA ILE A 40 17.88 7.18 1.73
C ILE A 40 19.22 7.76 2.13
N GLU A 41 19.35 9.09 2.18
CA GLU A 41 20.58 9.77 2.56
C GLU A 41 21.03 9.42 4.00
N LYS A 42 20.06 9.31 4.92
CA LYS A 42 20.32 8.93 6.32
C LYS A 42 20.65 7.46 6.50
N VAL A 43 20.08 6.58 5.67
CA VAL A 43 20.44 5.16 5.65
C VAL A 43 21.92 4.98 5.34
N ASP A 44 22.45 5.68 4.33
CA ASP A 44 23.87 5.64 3.98
C ASP A 44 24.78 6.11 5.13
N GLN A 45 24.34 7.10 5.90
CA GLN A 45 25.14 7.71 6.96
C GLN A 45 25.04 6.95 8.28
N LEU A 46 23.85 6.46 8.60
CA LEU A 46 23.52 5.94 9.92
C LEU A 46 23.52 4.41 9.98
N ALA A 47 23.48 3.71 8.85
CA ALA A 47 23.43 2.25 8.75
C ALA A 47 22.45 1.63 9.76
N PRO A 48 21.13 1.92 9.68
CA PRO A 48 20.12 1.32 10.56
C PRO A 48 19.91 -0.17 10.23
N ASP A 49 19.50 -0.97 11.20
CA ASP A 49 19.07 -2.34 10.99
C ASP A 49 17.62 -2.39 10.48
N VAL A 50 16.80 -1.44 10.96
CA VAL A 50 15.36 -1.36 10.67
C VAL A 50 14.97 0.08 10.34
N VAL A 51 14.15 0.25 9.30
CA VAL A 51 13.51 1.51 8.95
C VAL A 51 12.00 1.38 9.23
N LEU A 52 11.46 2.22 10.12
CA LEU A 52 10.01 2.40 10.26
C LEU A 52 9.57 3.45 9.25
N MET A 53 8.74 3.07 8.28
CA MET A 53 8.44 3.85 7.09
C MET A 53 6.96 4.17 6.98
N ASP A 54 6.58 5.45 6.99
CA ASP A 54 5.21 5.80 6.56
C ASP A 54 5.06 5.66 5.04
N LEU A 55 3.84 5.39 4.60
CA LEU A 55 3.54 5.26 3.17
C LEU A 55 3.27 6.60 2.49
N SER A 56 2.62 7.53 3.19
CA SER A 56 2.03 8.72 2.58
C SER A 56 2.90 9.94 2.83
N MET A 57 4.00 10.06 2.11
CA MET A 57 4.94 11.17 2.26
C MET A 57 5.09 11.98 0.96
N PRO A 58 5.40 13.28 1.06
CA PRO A 58 5.73 14.09 -0.11
C PRO A 58 7.07 13.70 -0.73
N VAL A 59 7.37 14.20 -1.93
CA VAL A 59 8.62 14.02 -2.69
C VAL A 59 8.80 12.57 -3.15
N MET A 60 8.98 11.62 -2.23
CA MET A 60 9.11 10.19 -2.50
C MET A 60 8.28 9.42 -1.47
N ASP A 61 7.33 8.62 -1.93
CA ASP A 61 6.45 7.85 -1.04
C ASP A 61 7.17 6.63 -0.43
N GLY A 62 6.55 6.05 0.61
CA GLY A 62 7.17 4.95 1.34
C GLY A 62 7.33 3.67 0.52
N ILE A 63 6.51 3.46 -0.52
CA ILE A 63 6.64 2.29 -1.42
C ILE A 63 7.83 2.47 -2.35
N GLU A 64 7.98 3.66 -2.93
CA GLU A 64 9.11 4.01 -3.80
C GLU A 64 10.41 3.96 -3.00
N THR A 65 10.42 4.52 -1.78
CA THR A 65 11.56 4.49 -0.87
C THR A 65 11.94 3.06 -0.49
N THR A 66 10.96 2.23 -0.12
CA THR A 66 11.20 0.81 0.19
C THR A 66 11.86 0.08 -0.98
N ARG A 67 11.34 0.30 -2.21
CA ARG A 67 11.91 -0.32 -3.41
C ARG A 67 13.34 0.13 -3.66
N ALA A 68 13.64 1.42 -3.49
CA ALA A 68 14.99 1.96 -3.65
C ALA A 68 15.95 1.34 -2.61
N LEU A 69 15.57 1.30 -1.34
CA LEU A 69 16.36 0.71 -0.27
C LEU A 69 16.62 -0.78 -0.49
N GLN A 70 15.64 -1.55 -0.93
CA GLN A 70 15.83 -2.97 -1.21
C GLN A 70 16.80 -3.25 -2.37
N LEU A 71 16.99 -2.29 -3.28
CA LEU A 71 17.96 -2.40 -4.37
C LEU A 71 19.38 -2.03 -3.93
N THR A 72 19.52 -1.06 -3.03
CA THR A 72 20.83 -0.52 -2.61
C THR A 72 21.30 -1.10 -1.27
N HIS A 73 20.38 -1.43 -0.39
CA HIS A 73 20.61 -1.91 0.98
C HIS A 73 19.69 -3.09 1.33
N PRO A 74 19.82 -4.25 0.66
CA PRO A 74 18.95 -5.41 0.86
C PRO A 74 19.05 -6.03 2.27
N GLU A 75 20.07 -5.68 3.05
CA GLU A 75 20.27 -6.08 4.45
C GLU A 75 19.36 -5.32 5.41
N ILE A 76 18.85 -4.15 5.02
CA ILE A 76 17.99 -3.31 5.88
C ILE A 76 16.55 -3.80 5.83
N SER A 77 15.97 -4.02 6.98
CA SER A 77 14.56 -4.38 7.09
C SER A 77 13.67 -3.13 7.10
N VAL A 78 12.70 -3.06 6.20
CA VAL A 78 11.72 -1.96 6.16
C VAL A 78 10.38 -2.44 6.70
N ILE A 79 9.93 -1.85 7.82
CA ILE A 79 8.58 -2.06 8.37
C ILE A 79 7.73 -0.84 7.99
N ILE A 80 6.67 -1.07 7.25
CA ILE A 80 5.68 -0.04 6.98
C ILE A 80 4.87 0.23 8.26
N LEU A 81 4.74 1.51 8.62
CA LEU A 81 3.94 1.98 9.75
C LEU A 81 3.01 3.10 9.28
N THR A 82 1.74 2.80 9.03
CA THR A 82 0.80 3.70 8.34
C THR A 82 -0.62 3.60 8.88
N THR A 83 -1.47 4.55 8.55
CA THR A 83 -2.93 4.49 8.80
C THR A 83 -3.70 3.77 7.70
N SER A 84 -3.05 3.45 6.57
CA SER A 84 -3.72 2.87 5.39
C SER A 84 -3.98 1.37 5.56
N GLU A 85 -5.23 0.97 5.34
CA GLU A 85 -5.67 -0.43 5.26
C GLU A 85 -6.02 -0.84 3.81
N ASP A 86 -5.65 -0.02 2.81
CA ASP A 86 -5.94 -0.30 1.40
C ASP A 86 -5.18 -1.55 0.93
N PRO A 87 -5.89 -2.63 0.51
CA PRO A 87 -5.26 -3.85 0.03
C PRO A 87 -4.29 -3.63 -1.13
N THR A 88 -4.54 -2.64 -1.98
CA THR A 88 -3.65 -2.31 -3.10
C THR A 88 -2.31 -1.80 -2.60
N ARG A 89 -2.32 -0.91 -1.61
CA ARG A 89 -1.11 -0.36 -1.00
C ARG A 89 -0.36 -1.39 -0.17
N ILE A 90 -1.09 -2.24 0.58
CA ILE A 90 -0.50 -3.37 1.31
C ILE A 90 0.29 -4.27 0.36
N ASN A 91 -0.36 -4.74 -0.72
CA ASN A 91 0.28 -5.60 -1.72
C ASN A 91 1.46 -4.91 -2.40
N ALA A 92 1.34 -3.63 -2.74
CA ALA A 92 2.41 -2.86 -3.39
C ALA A 92 3.63 -2.69 -2.47
N ALA A 93 3.43 -2.43 -1.17
CA ALA A 93 4.50 -2.29 -0.19
C ALA A 93 5.25 -3.62 0.02
N LEU A 94 4.52 -4.73 0.19
CA LEU A 94 5.13 -6.06 0.32
C LEU A 94 5.86 -6.49 -0.97
N ALA A 95 5.29 -6.20 -2.13
CA ALA A 95 5.95 -6.43 -3.43
C ALA A 95 7.19 -5.53 -3.66
N ALA A 96 7.25 -4.37 -3.01
CA ALA A 96 8.43 -3.51 -3.00
C ALA A 96 9.55 -4.03 -2.08
N GLY A 97 9.29 -5.06 -1.26
CA GLY A 97 10.24 -5.69 -0.37
C GLY A 97 10.09 -5.29 1.11
N ALA A 98 8.94 -4.72 1.52
CA ALA A 98 8.71 -4.44 2.93
C ALA A 98 8.76 -5.73 3.76
N SER A 99 9.53 -5.72 4.84
CA SER A 99 9.71 -6.84 5.79
C SER A 99 8.55 -6.95 6.78
N GLY A 100 7.68 -5.93 6.87
CA GLY A 100 6.52 -5.90 7.75
C GLY A 100 5.54 -4.79 7.38
N TYR A 101 4.31 -4.89 7.91
CA TYR A 101 3.28 -3.88 7.71
C TYR A 101 2.41 -3.74 8.96
N LEU A 102 2.57 -2.64 9.66
CA LEU A 102 1.86 -2.33 10.90
C LEU A 102 0.99 -1.08 10.70
N LEU A 103 -0.11 -1.03 11.43
CA LEU A 103 -0.96 0.16 11.47
C LEU A 103 -0.50 1.09 12.60
N LYS A 104 -0.63 2.41 12.42
CA LYS A 104 -0.22 3.42 13.41
C LYS A 104 -1.03 3.39 14.73
N ASP A 105 -2.10 2.58 14.80
CA ASP A 105 -2.87 2.33 16.02
C ASP A 105 -2.36 1.11 16.82
N VAL A 106 -1.21 0.54 16.41
CA VAL A 106 -0.58 -0.57 17.11
C VAL A 106 -0.06 -0.14 18.49
N GLU A 107 -0.21 -1.02 19.47
CA GLU A 107 0.35 -0.78 20.81
C GLU A 107 1.88 -0.87 20.80
N LEU A 108 2.55 -0.03 21.60
CA LEU A 108 4.01 0.02 21.68
C LEU A 108 4.68 -1.36 21.91
N PRO A 109 4.20 -2.24 22.80
CA PRO A 109 4.80 -3.57 22.97
C PRO A 109 4.77 -4.42 21.71
N VAL A 110 3.72 -4.27 20.88
CA VAL A 110 3.58 -5.00 19.60
C VAL A 110 4.51 -4.41 18.56
N LEU A 111 4.68 -3.09 18.50
CA LEU A 111 5.64 -2.42 17.63
C LEU A 111 7.07 -2.87 17.95
N ILE A 112 7.47 -2.84 19.22
CA ILE A 112 8.80 -3.30 19.69
C ILE A 112 9.02 -4.78 19.33
N ALA A 113 8.03 -5.64 19.58
CA ALA A 113 8.11 -7.05 19.21
C ALA A 113 8.26 -7.24 17.69
N GLY A 114 7.57 -6.42 16.88
CA GLY A 114 7.72 -6.39 15.43
C GLY A 114 9.13 -6.00 14.99
N ILE A 115 9.68 -4.91 15.52
CA ILE A 115 11.04 -4.45 15.23
C ILE A 115 12.06 -5.56 15.57
N ARG A 116 11.89 -6.21 16.70
CA ARG A 116 12.77 -7.31 17.14
C ARG A 116 12.69 -8.55 16.26
N ALA A 117 11.56 -8.82 15.66
CA ALA A 117 11.32 -10.02 14.86
C ALA A 117 12.01 -9.98 13.48
N VAL A 118 12.08 -8.80 12.81
CA VAL A 118 12.52 -8.72 11.42
C VAL A 118 13.98 -9.11 11.20
N PRO A 119 14.97 -8.78 12.04
CA PRO A 119 16.35 -9.24 11.84
C PRO A 119 16.51 -10.76 11.93
N THR A 120 15.53 -11.46 12.51
CA THR A 120 15.50 -12.92 12.62
C THR A 120 14.61 -13.59 11.57
N GLY A 121 14.13 -12.83 10.58
CA GLY A 121 13.26 -13.32 9.49
C GLY A 121 11.77 -13.34 9.84
N GLY A 122 11.36 -12.74 10.97
CA GLY A 122 9.95 -12.54 11.28
C GLY A 122 9.31 -11.48 10.39
N VAL A 123 8.02 -11.63 10.11
CA VAL A 123 7.23 -10.67 9.32
C VAL A 123 6.10 -10.09 10.18
N PRO A 124 6.32 -8.94 10.83
CA PRO A 124 5.28 -8.31 11.64
C PRO A 124 4.16 -7.77 10.76
N LEU A 125 2.95 -8.29 10.95
CA LEU A 125 1.75 -7.87 10.24
C LEU A 125 0.63 -7.57 11.23
N SER A 126 -0.02 -6.42 11.09
CA SER A 126 -1.25 -6.14 11.85
C SER A 126 -2.35 -7.15 11.51
N PRO A 127 -3.20 -7.59 12.46
CA PRO A 127 -4.25 -8.58 12.20
C PRO A 127 -5.19 -8.22 11.06
N ARG A 128 -5.50 -6.92 10.90
CA ARG A 128 -6.32 -6.42 9.79
C ARG A 128 -5.62 -6.61 8.44
N VAL A 129 -4.31 -6.39 8.38
CA VAL A 129 -3.48 -6.63 7.18
C VAL A 129 -3.48 -8.11 6.82
N VAL A 130 -3.29 -8.99 7.79
CA VAL A 130 -3.37 -10.45 7.58
C VAL A 130 -4.75 -10.84 7.02
N THR A 131 -5.83 -10.26 7.55
CA THR A 131 -7.19 -10.53 7.03
C THR A 131 -7.32 -10.12 5.55
N HIS A 132 -6.69 -9.01 5.13
CA HIS A 132 -6.68 -8.59 3.72
C HIS A 132 -5.85 -9.53 2.83
N LEU A 133 -4.69 -9.96 3.31
CA LEU A 133 -3.81 -10.88 2.57
C LEU A 133 -4.39 -12.29 2.43
N LEU A 134 -5.13 -12.76 3.44
CA LEU A 134 -5.79 -14.08 3.43
C LEU A 134 -7.11 -14.08 2.65
N ARG A 135 -7.69 -12.91 2.38
CA ARG A 135 -8.79 -12.86 1.41
C ARG A 135 -8.22 -13.34 0.07
N PRO A 136 -8.84 -14.34 -0.56
CA PRO A 136 -8.45 -14.69 -1.91
C PRO A 136 -8.41 -13.39 -2.70
N ALA A 137 -7.26 -13.08 -3.31
CA ALA A 137 -7.23 -12.03 -4.32
C ALA A 137 -8.44 -12.30 -5.21
N PRO A 138 -9.28 -11.29 -5.54
CA PRO A 138 -10.35 -11.54 -6.49
C PRO A 138 -9.68 -12.19 -7.67
N VAL A 139 -9.96 -13.49 -7.83
CA VAL A 139 -9.33 -14.30 -8.88
C VAL A 139 -9.56 -13.52 -10.15
N ALA A 140 -8.49 -13.13 -10.82
CA ALA A 140 -8.55 -12.38 -12.08
C ALA A 140 -9.25 -13.17 -13.21
N THR A 141 -9.95 -14.24 -12.82
CA THR A 141 -10.77 -15.15 -13.62
C THR A 141 -12.25 -15.12 -13.24
N SER A 142 -12.71 -14.28 -12.29
CA SER A 142 -14.15 -14.08 -12.19
C SER A 142 -14.59 -13.27 -13.40
N GLU A 143 -15.08 -13.95 -14.41
CA GLU A 143 -15.72 -13.32 -15.56
C GLU A 143 -16.64 -12.22 -15.08
N LEU A 144 -16.45 -11.00 -15.60
CA LEU A 144 -17.38 -9.92 -15.35
C LEU A 144 -18.79 -10.43 -15.68
N THR A 145 -19.75 -10.14 -14.83
CA THR A 145 -21.15 -10.47 -15.14
C THR A 145 -21.52 -9.84 -16.49
N PRO A 146 -22.50 -10.38 -17.21
CA PRO A 146 -22.94 -9.78 -18.46
C PRO A 146 -23.25 -8.28 -18.32
N ARG A 147 -23.80 -7.88 -17.19
CA ARG A 147 -24.11 -6.47 -16.91
C ARG A 147 -22.86 -5.63 -16.69
N GLU A 148 -21.87 -6.15 -16.01
CA GLU A 148 -20.59 -5.46 -15.78
C GLU A 148 -19.80 -5.34 -17.09
N ARG A 149 -19.83 -6.35 -17.95
CA ARG A 149 -19.26 -6.28 -19.29
C ARG A 149 -19.90 -5.17 -20.14
N GLN A 150 -21.23 -5.07 -20.13
CA GLN A 150 -21.95 -4.00 -20.83
C GLN A 150 -21.53 -2.61 -20.34
N ILE A 151 -21.49 -2.40 -19.01
CA ILE A 151 -21.08 -1.13 -18.42
C ILE A 151 -19.63 -0.80 -18.79
N LEU A 152 -18.73 -1.78 -18.72
CA LEU A 152 -17.33 -1.58 -19.06
C LEU A 152 -17.14 -1.24 -20.54
N ARG A 153 -17.84 -1.91 -21.47
CA ARG A 153 -17.81 -1.59 -22.91
C ARG A 153 -18.25 -0.16 -23.19
N LEU A 154 -19.38 0.27 -22.65
CA LEU A 154 -19.87 1.64 -22.82
C LEU A 154 -18.88 2.66 -22.21
N ALA A 155 -18.30 2.33 -21.08
CA ALA A 155 -17.26 3.14 -20.48
C ALA A 155 -16.00 3.23 -21.37
N THR A 156 -15.58 2.14 -21.98
CA THR A 156 -14.44 2.07 -22.92
C THR A 156 -14.72 2.85 -24.22
N ALA A 157 -15.97 2.84 -24.68
CA ALA A 157 -16.42 3.65 -25.83
C ALA A 157 -16.47 5.17 -25.53
N GLY A 158 -16.10 5.59 -24.31
CA GLY A 158 -16.04 7.01 -23.95
C GLY A 158 -17.34 7.58 -23.38
N GLU A 159 -18.40 6.79 -23.19
CA GLU A 159 -19.70 7.28 -22.71
C GLU A 159 -19.59 7.76 -21.25
N ALA A 160 -20.08 8.97 -20.96
CA ALA A 160 -20.17 9.47 -19.59
C ALA A 160 -21.15 8.63 -18.75
N ASN A 161 -20.96 8.55 -17.44
CA ASN A 161 -21.82 7.75 -16.53
C ASN A 161 -23.32 8.05 -16.71
N LYS A 162 -23.67 9.31 -17.01
CA LYS A 162 -25.04 9.73 -17.29
C LYS A 162 -25.60 9.13 -18.59
N GLN A 163 -24.74 8.95 -19.60
CA GLN A 163 -25.11 8.31 -20.87
C GLN A 163 -25.32 6.82 -20.67
N ILE A 164 -24.33 6.16 -20.02
CA ILE A 164 -24.42 4.73 -19.65
C ILE A 164 -25.70 4.46 -18.85
N ALA A 165 -26.02 5.32 -17.88
CA ALA A 165 -27.23 5.21 -17.09
C ALA A 165 -28.51 5.22 -17.94
N ARG A 166 -28.59 6.11 -18.94
CA ARG A 166 -29.70 6.18 -19.90
C ARG A 166 -29.77 4.96 -20.78
N THR A 167 -28.64 4.57 -21.42
CA THR A 167 -28.55 3.41 -22.30
C THR A 167 -28.97 2.12 -21.61
N LEU A 168 -28.63 1.99 -20.34
CA LEU A 168 -28.89 0.78 -19.56
C LEU A 168 -30.13 0.84 -18.68
N ASN A 169 -30.86 1.96 -18.70
CA ASN A 169 -32.07 2.23 -17.90
C ASN A 169 -31.85 2.01 -16.38
N ILE A 170 -30.78 2.57 -15.83
CA ILE A 170 -30.42 2.55 -14.40
C ILE A 170 -30.02 3.94 -13.93
N SER A 171 -29.83 4.13 -12.61
CA SER A 171 -29.39 5.42 -12.09
C SER A 171 -27.86 5.63 -12.31
N GLU A 172 -27.43 6.91 -12.44
CA GLU A 172 -26.00 7.25 -12.50
C GLU A 172 -25.24 6.77 -11.25
N LYS A 173 -25.88 6.78 -10.08
CA LYS A 173 -25.34 6.24 -8.84
C LYS A 173 -25.07 4.74 -8.96
N THR A 174 -25.98 4.01 -9.63
CA THR A 174 -25.82 2.57 -9.89
C THR A 174 -24.64 2.30 -10.84
N VAL A 175 -24.46 3.12 -11.88
CA VAL A 175 -23.30 3.02 -12.80
C VAL A 175 -22.00 3.23 -12.04
N LYS A 176 -21.89 4.28 -11.20
CA LYS A 176 -20.72 4.53 -10.36
C LYS A 176 -20.40 3.35 -9.44
N ALA A 177 -21.42 2.76 -8.81
CA ALA A 177 -21.25 1.60 -7.95
C ALA A 177 -20.75 0.36 -8.70
N HIS A 178 -21.26 0.13 -9.94
CA HIS A 178 -20.78 -0.95 -10.79
C HIS A 178 -19.33 -0.71 -11.24
N LEU A 179 -18.98 0.49 -11.69
CA LEU A 179 -17.62 0.82 -12.11
C LEU A 179 -16.62 0.65 -10.97
N GLY A 180 -16.95 1.09 -9.75
CA GLY A 180 -16.11 0.87 -8.57
C GLY A 180 -15.85 -0.62 -8.31
N ARG A 181 -16.89 -1.47 -8.39
CA ARG A 181 -16.73 -2.93 -8.25
C ARG A 181 -15.95 -3.55 -9.40
N ILE A 182 -16.16 -3.08 -10.64
CA ILE A 182 -15.40 -3.53 -11.81
C ILE A 182 -13.93 -3.19 -11.62
N PHE A 183 -13.58 -1.95 -11.24
CA PHE A 183 -12.19 -1.53 -11.05
C PHE A 183 -11.51 -2.37 -9.96
N GLN A 184 -12.18 -2.56 -8.82
CA GLN A 184 -11.67 -3.42 -7.76
C GLN A 184 -11.46 -4.88 -8.22
N ARG A 185 -12.40 -5.42 -9.03
CA ARG A 185 -12.34 -6.79 -9.55
C ARG A 185 -11.24 -6.98 -10.59
N LEU A 186 -10.98 -5.96 -11.41
CA LEU A 186 -9.95 -5.97 -12.43
C LEU A 186 -8.56 -5.59 -11.89
N GLY A 187 -8.46 -5.12 -10.65
CA GLY A 187 -7.21 -4.63 -10.06
C GLY A 187 -6.72 -3.33 -10.70
N VAL A 188 -7.64 -2.48 -11.17
CA VAL A 188 -7.31 -1.19 -11.80
C VAL A 188 -7.82 -0.03 -10.94
N THR A 189 -7.14 1.11 -11.00
CA THR A 189 -7.42 2.26 -10.13
C THR A 189 -8.33 3.30 -10.78
N ASP A 190 -8.38 3.34 -12.11
CA ASP A 190 -9.12 4.35 -12.84
C ASP A 190 -9.75 3.83 -14.14
N ARG A 191 -10.55 4.70 -14.76
CA ARG A 191 -11.28 4.39 -15.98
C ARG A 191 -10.37 4.13 -17.17
N THR A 192 -9.22 4.81 -17.24
CA THR A 192 -8.26 4.66 -18.34
C THR A 192 -7.62 3.29 -18.29
N GLN A 193 -7.19 2.85 -17.11
CA GLN A 193 -6.66 1.50 -16.91
C GLN A 193 -7.71 0.42 -17.21
N ALA A 194 -8.96 0.64 -16.81
CA ALA A 194 -10.06 -0.26 -17.11
C ALA A 194 -10.32 -0.37 -18.63
N ALA A 195 -10.19 0.74 -19.37
CA ALA A 195 -10.31 0.74 -20.82
C ALA A 195 -9.16 -0.03 -21.49
N VAL A 196 -7.92 0.16 -21.05
CA VAL A 196 -6.76 -0.61 -21.53
C VAL A 196 -6.92 -2.10 -21.26
N TRP A 197 -7.42 -2.45 -20.07
CA TRP A 197 -7.71 -3.84 -19.71
C TRP A 197 -8.78 -4.43 -20.64
N ALA A 198 -9.87 -3.69 -20.88
CA ALA A 198 -10.99 -4.14 -21.72
C ALA A 198 -10.56 -4.42 -23.16
N VAL A 199 -9.74 -3.56 -23.75
CA VAL A 199 -9.20 -3.76 -25.12
C VAL A 199 -8.38 -5.05 -25.21
N LYS A 200 -7.69 -5.44 -24.15
CA LYS A 200 -6.85 -6.66 -24.13
C LYS A 200 -7.63 -7.95 -23.87
N HIS A 201 -8.76 -7.89 -23.16
CA HIS A 201 -9.40 -9.07 -22.58
C HIS A 201 -10.88 -9.25 -22.95
N LEU A 202 -11.56 -8.22 -23.47
CA LEU A 202 -12.92 -8.34 -23.96
C LEU A 202 -12.87 -8.47 -25.48
N PRO A 203 -13.30 -9.62 -26.05
CA PRO A 203 -13.40 -9.76 -27.51
C PRO A 203 -14.43 -8.78 -28.06
N ASP A 204 -14.13 -8.21 -29.21
CA ASP A 204 -15.13 -7.48 -29.99
C ASP A 204 -16.26 -8.47 -30.35
N GLU A 205 -17.47 -8.20 -29.87
CA GLU A 205 -18.64 -8.93 -30.38
C GLU A 205 -18.91 -8.40 -31.79
N ALA A 206 -18.72 -9.29 -32.75
CA ALA A 206 -19.13 -9.10 -34.16
C ALA A 206 -20.65 -8.96 -34.27
#